data_1d298322ce04645882f93bc7e2b73b04
#
_entry.id   1d298322ce04645882f93bc7e2b73b04
#
_cell.length_a   1.000
_cell.length_b   1.000
_cell.length_c   1.000
_cell.angle_alpha   90.00
_cell.angle_beta   90.00
_cell.angle_gamma   90.00
#
_symmetry.space_group_name_H-M   'P 1'
#
loop_
_entity.id
_entity.type
_entity.pdbx_description
1 polymer ?
#
loop_
_entity_poly.entity_id
_entity_poly.type
_entity_poly.pdbx_seq_one_letter_code
_entity_poly.pdbx_strand_id
1 'polypeptide(L)'
;MNILHLSHEGLPDWRIEKSAITATKNGHQVLFCGRGSNYKPSIFQKIYRINWNAKARLGIPIYWRSVKRQLAKVLDETRPDIVHAHNIFSARMISEFKIPFVYDDHEFWSASSRLLNEMKSNLNHKDKPMGLHHNFLELTMGTRRKILNHYAIKLWTKWEKEIVSSTPTITVSETISDEMRKLGTSKLFVVPNFPLLSETGYIAGPKYHPTLSSVYAGSDGLNIDSYPHRNMTGFTDLFEYNEIGTLTILGWKNNSTDKVRYKGYLSRQDMFDEMSQHSVGILPWRRHWAHSFVNPNKPYEYIHSGIFVMCSSSVQSVIRTLQDHCSVFEDYDQLVSQLLYFEGHLELLFKKRQESFRFARANIIWEKYEKNILEAYRLT
;
A
#
# COMPACT_ATOMS: atom_id res chain seq x y z
N MET A 1 1.57 14.75 24.33
CA MET A 1 2.91 14.70 23.68
C MET A 1 2.86 15.48 22.38
N ASN A 2 3.99 16.01 21.95
CA ASN A 2 4.22 16.60 20.64
C ASN A 2 4.83 15.52 19.73
N ILE A 3 4.10 15.05 18.71
CA ILE A 3 4.50 13.96 17.83
C ILE A 3 4.80 14.50 16.44
N LEU A 4 6.02 14.23 15.94
CA LEU A 4 6.40 14.58 14.58
C LEU A 4 6.30 13.35 13.67
N HIS A 5 5.35 13.35 12.73
CA HIS A 5 5.32 12.36 11.65
C HIS A 5 6.39 12.72 10.61
N LEU A 6 7.36 11.82 10.43
CA LEU A 6 8.46 11.99 9.48
C LEU A 6 8.32 11.03 8.32
N SER A 7 8.25 11.53 7.09
CA SER A 7 8.20 10.71 5.88
C SER A 7 9.18 11.21 4.82
N HIS A 8 9.81 10.27 4.10
CA HIS A 8 10.60 10.60 2.91
C HIS A 8 9.72 10.94 1.69
N GLU A 9 8.43 10.69 1.80
CA GLU A 9 7.39 11.03 0.84
C GLU A 9 6.57 12.21 1.31
N GLY A 10 5.68 12.70 0.44
CA GLY A 10 4.76 13.80 0.75
C GLY A 10 3.37 13.28 1.09
N LEU A 11 2.51 14.20 1.49
CA LEU A 11 1.07 13.96 1.60
C LEU A 11 0.38 14.19 0.23
N PRO A 12 -0.79 13.57 -0.05
CA PRO A 12 -1.58 12.74 0.86
C PRO A 12 -0.99 11.34 1.06
N ASP A 13 -1.06 10.85 2.28
CA ASP A 13 -0.81 9.45 2.65
C ASP A 13 -1.80 9.04 3.73
N TRP A 14 -2.75 8.20 3.37
CA TRP A 14 -3.84 7.79 4.25
C TRP A 14 -3.39 7.07 5.52
N ARG A 15 -2.28 6.36 5.49
CA ARG A 15 -1.74 5.70 6.68
C ARG A 15 -1.17 6.71 7.66
N ILE A 16 -0.40 7.67 7.16
CA ILE A 16 0.16 8.76 7.97
C ILE A 16 -0.97 9.58 8.60
N GLU A 17 -1.98 9.93 7.80
CA GLU A 17 -3.13 10.72 8.27
C GLU A 17 -3.97 9.97 9.30
N LYS A 18 -4.22 8.67 9.13
CA LYS A 18 -4.93 7.84 10.12
C LYS A 18 -4.15 7.73 11.44
N SER A 19 -2.84 7.57 11.36
CA SER A 19 -1.98 7.54 12.56
C SER A 19 -1.99 8.89 13.29
N ALA A 20 -2.00 10.00 12.55
CA ALA A 20 -2.14 11.35 13.10
C ALA A 20 -3.52 11.58 13.73
N ILE A 21 -4.61 11.10 13.10
CA ILE A 21 -5.97 11.13 13.65
C ILE A 21 -6.01 10.38 14.99
N THR A 22 -5.43 9.17 15.04
CA THR A 22 -5.34 8.37 16.26
C THR A 22 -4.62 9.13 17.37
N ALA A 23 -3.47 9.73 17.06
CA ALA A 23 -2.71 10.51 18.04
C ALA A 23 -3.49 11.74 18.55
N THR A 24 -4.14 12.48 17.64
CA THR A 24 -4.92 13.68 18.00
C THR A 24 -6.15 13.32 18.85
N LYS A 25 -6.89 12.26 18.53
CA LYS A 25 -8.00 11.76 19.34
C LYS A 25 -7.60 11.45 20.79
N ASN A 26 -6.32 11.11 21.00
CA ASN A 26 -5.76 10.80 22.31
C ASN A 26 -5.01 11.99 22.96
N GLY A 27 -5.31 13.22 22.54
CA GLY A 27 -4.80 14.44 23.13
C GLY A 27 -3.35 14.78 22.80
N HIS A 28 -2.79 14.21 21.73
CA HIS A 28 -1.44 14.54 21.27
C HIS A 28 -1.49 15.64 20.21
N GLN A 29 -0.48 16.49 20.20
CA GLN A 29 -0.26 17.45 19.12
C GLN A 29 0.53 16.75 18.00
N VAL A 30 0.12 16.95 16.76
CA VAL A 30 0.74 16.28 15.61
C VAL A 30 1.26 17.29 14.59
N LEU A 31 2.48 17.02 14.15
CA LEU A 31 3.21 17.78 13.14
C LEU A 31 3.61 16.83 12.00
N PHE A 32 3.83 17.34 10.81
CA PHE A 32 4.34 16.57 9.69
C PHE A 32 5.63 17.16 9.14
N CYS A 33 6.60 16.33 8.82
CA CYS A 33 7.81 16.67 8.12
C CYS A 33 8.07 15.68 6.98
N GLY A 34 8.09 16.17 5.75
CA GLY A 34 8.30 15.29 4.60
C GLY A 34 8.51 16.04 3.29
N ARG A 35 8.44 15.30 2.19
CA ARG A 35 8.54 15.90 0.87
C ARG A 35 7.38 16.87 0.63
N GLY A 36 7.66 18.01 -0.01
CA GLY A 36 6.65 19.03 -0.28
C GLY A 36 5.53 18.53 -1.19
N SER A 37 4.29 18.87 -0.82
CA SER A 37 3.10 18.72 -1.66
C SER A 37 2.21 19.96 -1.49
N ASN A 38 1.22 20.13 -2.37
CA ASN A 38 0.23 21.20 -2.23
C ASN A 38 -0.92 20.82 -1.28
N TYR A 39 -1.04 19.54 -0.94
CA TYR A 39 -2.06 19.02 -0.03
C TYR A 39 -1.65 19.33 1.42
N LYS A 40 -2.57 19.93 2.18
CA LYS A 40 -2.38 20.33 3.56
C LYS A 40 -3.58 19.91 4.40
N PRO A 41 -3.61 18.66 4.89
CA PRO A 41 -4.69 18.21 5.76
C PRO A 41 -4.69 18.97 7.09
N SER A 42 -5.89 19.32 7.58
CA SER A 42 -6.09 20.10 8.81
C SER A 42 -5.68 19.36 10.08
N ILE A 43 -5.47 18.03 9.99
CA ILE A 43 -5.05 17.23 11.14
C ILE A 43 -3.66 17.65 11.67
N PHE A 44 -2.76 18.13 10.83
CA PHE A 44 -1.43 18.57 11.24
C PHE A 44 -1.44 20.06 11.57
N GLN A 45 -0.98 20.41 12.79
CA GLN A 45 -0.85 21.81 13.21
C GLN A 45 0.14 22.59 12.34
N LYS A 46 1.22 21.93 11.92
CA LYS A 46 2.21 22.49 11.00
C LYS A 46 2.83 21.42 10.12
N ILE A 47 3.12 21.80 8.88
CA ILE A 47 3.74 20.95 7.87
C ILE A 47 5.08 21.55 7.47
N TYR A 48 6.15 20.79 7.71
CA TYR A 48 7.51 21.14 7.32
C TYR A 48 7.89 20.40 6.04
N ARG A 49 8.61 21.09 5.17
CA ARG A 49 9.07 20.54 3.89
C ARG A 49 10.57 20.31 3.94
N ILE A 50 11.00 19.10 3.60
CA ILE A 50 12.41 18.76 3.43
C ILE A 50 12.62 18.11 2.07
N ASN A 51 13.80 18.32 1.51
CA ASN A 51 14.09 17.87 0.15
C ASN A 51 14.70 16.46 0.16
N TRP A 52 13.84 15.46 0.18
CA TRP A 52 14.23 14.07 -0.05
C TRP A 52 14.41 13.79 -1.54
N ASN A 53 15.54 13.25 -1.92
CA ASN A 53 15.80 12.81 -3.29
C ASN A 53 16.25 11.35 -3.34
N ALA A 54 16.22 10.75 -4.54
CA ALA A 54 16.59 9.35 -4.72
C ALA A 54 18.03 9.04 -4.27
N LYS A 55 18.98 10.00 -4.42
CA LYS A 55 20.37 9.83 -4.03
C LYS A 55 20.55 9.79 -2.51
N ALA A 56 19.72 10.55 -1.77
CA ALA A 56 19.69 10.46 -0.31
C ALA A 56 19.23 9.06 0.14
N ARG A 57 18.19 8.49 -0.49
CA ARG A 57 17.73 7.12 -0.19
C ARG A 57 18.78 6.04 -0.40
N LEU A 58 19.75 6.28 -1.26
CA LEU A 58 20.92 5.42 -1.44
C LEU A 58 22.03 5.67 -0.40
N GLY A 59 21.80 6.52 0.60
CA GLY A 59 22.79 6.83 1.63
C GLY A 59 24.00 7.61 1.11
N ILE A 60 23.92 8.26 -0.06
CA ILE A 60 25.04 9.04 -0.61
C ILE A 60 25.33 10.23 0.32
N PRO A 61 26.55 10.34 0.91
CA PRO A 61 26.81 11.19 2.07
C PRO A 61 26.45 12.65 1.89
N ILE A 62 26.70 13.27 0.75
CA ILE A 62 26.41 14.69 0.51
C ILE A 62 24.91 14.96 0.53
N TYR A 63 24.11 14.09 -0.08
CA TYR A 63 22.64 14.22 -0.12
C TYR A 63 22.02 13.85 1.22
N TRP A 64 22.52 12.80 1.88
CA TRP A 64 22.11 12.38 3.21
C TRP A 64 22.33 13.49 4.24
N ARG A 65 23.53 14.08 4.27
CA ARG A 65 23.87 15.22 5.15
C ARG A 65 23.00 16.46 4.88
N SER A 66 22.59 16.68 3.62
CA SER A 66 21.67 17.78 3.27
C SER A 66 20.31 17.58 3.90
N VAL A 67 19.72 16.39 3.80
CA VAL A 67 18.45 16.03 4.45
C VAL A 67 18.58 16.12 5.97
N LYS A 68 19.67 15.57 6.54
CA LYS A 68 19.95 15.61 7.98
C LYS A 68 19.99 17.03 8.51
N ARG A 69 20.65 17.98 7.82
CA ARG A 69 20.70 19.39 8.22
C ARG A 69 19.33 20.07 8.17
N GLN A 70 18.50 19.75 7.18
CA GLN A 70 17.14 20.27 7.10
C GLN A 70 16.28 19.73 8.25
N LEU A 71 16.37 18.42 8.51
CA LEU A 71 15.65 17.79 9.62
C LEU A 71 16.10 18.34 10.97
N ALA A 72 17.40 18.55 11.20
CA ALA A 72 17.92 19.14 12.45
C ALA A 72 17.24 20.46 12.78
N LYS A 73 17.07 21.36 11.80
CA LYS A 73 16.37 22.64 12.00
C LYS A 73 14.90 22.44 12.42
N VAL A 74 14.22 21.46 11.84
CA VAL A 74 12.84 21.14 12.20
C VAL A 74 12.77 20.58 13.62
N LEU A 75 13.69 19.70 14.00
CA LEU A 75 13.76 19.12 15.34
C LEU A 75 14.07 20.18 16.41
N ASP A 76 14.98 21.10 16.13
CA ASP A 76 15.33 22.23 17.03
C ASP A 76 14.13 23.17 17.25
N GLU A 77 13.35 23.42 16.20
CA GLU A 77 12.14 24.26 16.26
C GLU A 77 10.98 23.55 16.98
N THR A 78 10.74 22.28 16.64
CA THR A 78 9.53 21.56 17.10
C THR A 78 9.71 20.88 18.44
N ARG A 79 10.93 20.47 18.79
CA ARG A 79 11.27 19.71 20.00
C ARG A 79 10.26 18.59 20.26
N PRO A 80 10.08 17.64 19.33
CA PRO A 80 9.08 16.61 19.48
C PRO A 80 9.46 15.67 20.63
N ASP A 81 8.45 15.24 21.39
CA ASP A 81 8.62 14.17 22.39
C ASP A 81 8.94 12.84 21.74
N ILE A 82 8.30 12.57 20.59
CA ILE A 82 8.45 11.33 19.81
C ILE A 82 8.39 11.66 18.31
N VAL A 83 9.16 10.91 17.51
CA VAL A 83 9.05 10.92 16.06
C VAL A 83 8.39 9.62 15.58
N HIS A 84 7.28 9.73 14.85
CA HIS A 84 6.67 8.61 14.14
C HIS A 84 7.28 8.55 12.73
N ALA A 85 8.22 7.65 12.53
CA ALA A 85 9.03 7.55 11.31
C ALA A 85 8.41 6.56 10.33
N HIS A 86 7.88 7.08 9.23
CA HIS A 86 7.26 6.29 8.18
C HIS A 86 8.29 5.83 7.16
N ASN A 87 8.36 4.52 6.96
CA ASN A 87 9.31 3.81 6.10
C ASN A 87 10.78 3.89 6.56
N ILE A 88 11.60 2.98 6.06
CA ILE A 88 12.98 2.74 6.51
C ILE A 88 13.89 3.99 6.37
N PHE A 89 13.68 4.82 5.34
CA PHE A 89 14.52 6.01 5.13
C PHE A 89 14.33 7.03 6.24
N SER A 90 13.09 7.25 6.67
CA SER A 90 12.75 8.15 7.77
C SER A 90 13.25 7.62 9.10
N ALA A 91 13.05 6.32 9.35
CA ALA A 91 13.54 5.64 10.55
C ALA A 91 15.07 5.69 10.63
N ARG A 92 15.77 5.40 9.51
CA ARG A 92 17.23 5.50 9.47
C ARG A 92 17.73 6.93 9.68
N MET A 93 17.06 7.92 9.11
CA MET A 93 17.46 9.33 9.29
C MET A 93 17.32 9.78 10.73
N ILE A 94 16.17 9.48 11.37
CA ILE A 94 15.93 9.89 12.76
C ILE A 94 16.80 9.13 13.76
N SER A 95 17.19 7.88 13.47
CA SER A 95 18.07 7.11 14.35
C SER A 95 19.46 7.74 14.54
N GLU A 96 19.85 8.71 13.70
CA GLU A 96 21.07 9.50 13.88
C GLU A 96 20.92 10.67 14.86
N PHE A 97 19.71 10.85 15.43
CA PHE A 97 19.42 11.85 16.46
C PHE A 97 19.07 11.16 17.78
N LYS A 98 19.28 11.85 18.90
CA LYS A 98 18.94 11.32 20.24
C LYS A 98 17.49 11.67 20.62
N ILE A 99 16.53 11.25 19.78
CA ILE A 99 15.11 11.51 19.98
C ILE A 99 14.40 10.15 19.92
N PRO A 100 13.51 9.85 20.87
CA PRO A 100 12.67 8.64 20.81
C PRO A 100 11.87 8.58 19.52
N PHE A 101 11.76 7.40 18.91
CA PHE A 101 10.97 7.24 17.69
C PHE A 101 10.37 5.83 17.56
N VAL A 102 9.26 5.78 16.83
CA VAL A 102 8.62 4.54 16.38
C VAL A 102 8.89 4.38 14.89
N TYR A 103 9.20 3.18 14.47
CA TYR A 103 9.29 2.82 13.05
C TYR A 103 7.95 2.27 12.57
N ASP A 104 7.32 2.92 11.60
CA ASP A 104 6.11 2.43 10.91
C ASP A 104 6.48 1.94 9.53
N ASP A 105 6.52 0.61 9.39
CA ASP A 105 6.87 -0.07 8.14
C ASP A 105 5.64 -0.30 7.28
N HIS A 106 5.63 0.33 6.10
CA HIS A 106 4.53 0.21 5.14
C HIS A 106 4.72 -0.93 4.14
N GLU A 107 5.96 -1.40 3.91
CA GLU A 107 6.28 -2.23 2.73
C GLU A 107 7.28 -3.36 2.97
N PHE A 108 7.76 -3.59 4.19
CA PHE A 108 8.83 -4.54 4.52
C PHE A 108 10.02 -4.46 3.55
N TRP A 109 10.85 -3.45 3.74
CA TRP A 109 11.90 -3.06 2.79
C TRP A 109 12.97 -4.12 2.51
N SER A 110 13.27 -5.00 3.45
CA SER A 110 14.18 -6.14 3.24
C SER A 110 13.70 -7.08 2.13
N ALA A 111 12.39 -7.20 1.97
CA ALA A 111 11.79 -8.01 0.89
C ALA A 111 11.47 -7.15 -0.33
N SER A 112 10.72 -6.05 -0.17
CA SER A 112 10.25 -5.18 -1.26
C SER A 112 11.39 -4.60 -2.10
N SER A 113 12.55 -4.33 -1.49
CA SER A 113 13.73 -3.86 -2.21
C SER A 113 14.21 -4.82 -3.31
N ARG A 114 13.95 -6.13 -3.18
CA ARG A 114 14.34 -7.14 -4.18
C ARG A 114 13.61 -6.94 -5.51
N LEU A 115 12.42 -6.32 -5.50
CA LEU A 115 11.69 -5.93 -6.71
C LEU A 115 12.51 -5.01 -7.63
N LEU A 116 13.48 -4.26 -7.11
CA LEU A 116 14.37 -3.43 -7.92
C LEU A 116 15.09 -4.23 -9.03
N ASN A 117 15.32 -5.53 -8.81
CA ASN A 117 15.99 -6.38 -9.80
C ASN A 117 15.06 -6.79 -10.95
N GLU A 118 13.75 -6.76 -10.74
CA GLU A 118 12.72 -7.16 -11.70
C GLU A 118 12.15 -5.94 -12.45
N MET A 119 12.18 -4.77 -11.82
CA MET A 119 11.70 -3.53 -12.44
C MET A 119 12.57 -3.19 -13.65
N LYS A 120 11.96 -3.01 -14.81
CA LYS A 120 12.64 -2.52 -16.02
C LYS A 120 12.58 -0.98 -16.04
N SER A 121 13.62 -0.35 -16.55
CA SER A 121 13.57 1.09 -16.79
C SER A 121 12.62 1.37 -17.95
N ASN A 122 11.62 2.23 -17.71
CA ASN A 122 10.83 2.84 -18.79
C ASN A 122 11.72 3.87 -19.55
N LEU A 123 12.84 3.42 -20.13
CA LEU A 123 13.49 4.18 -21.19
C LEU A 123 12.59 4.00 -22.39
N ASN A 124 11.85 5.05 -22.74
CA ASN A 124 11.00 5.12 -23.91
C ASN A 124 11.70 4.55 -25.13
N HIS A 125 11.36 3.33 -25.52
CA HIS A 125 11.74 2.71 -26.78
C HIS A 125 10.92 3.29 -27.95
N LYS A 126 10.61 4.58 -27.92
CA LYS A 126 10.04 5.26 -29.07
C LYS A 126 11.18 6.00 -29.79
N ASP A 127 11.53 5.45 -30.94
CA ASP A 127 12.24 6.11 -32.03
C ASP A 127 13.71 6.52 -31.81
N LYS A 128 14.62 5.53 -31.66
CA LYS A 128 16.04 5.80 -31.98
C LYS A 128 16.62 4.70 -32.85
N PRO A 129 17.37 5.08 -33.91
CA PRO A 129 18.00 4.11 -34.81
C PRO A 129 19.07 3.27 -34.10
N MET A 130 19.06 1.96 -34.34
CA MET A 130 20.02 1.00 -33.77
C MET A 130 21.41 1.25 -34.32
N GLY A 131 22.34 1.76 -33.47
CA GLY A 131 23.78 1.82 -33.75
C GLY A 131 24.59 1.04 -32.70
N LEU A 132 25.77 0.51 -33.07
CA LEU A 132 26.68 -0.23 -32.19
C LEU A 132 27.00 0.50 -30.87
N HIS A 133 27.03 1.83 -30.89
CA HIS A 133 27.21 2.69 -29.71
C HIS A 133 26.05 2.60 -28.73
N HIS A 134 24.83 2.36 -29.18
CA HIS A 134 23.63 2.25 -28.35
C HIS A 134 23.68 0.96 -27.50
N ASN A 135 24.08 -0.16 -28.09
CA ASN A 135 24.21 -1.43 -27.39
C ASN A 135 25.26 -1.39 -26.28
N PHE A 136 26.36 -0.67 -26.48
CA PHE A 136 27.39 -0.52 -25.45
C PHE A 136 26.92 0.39 -24.28
N LEU A 137 26.23 1.47 -24.59
CA LEU A 137 25.62 2.36 -23.58
C LEU A 137 24.53 1.64 -22.78
N GLU A 138 23.65 0.88 -23.42
CA GLU A 138 22.64 0.07 -22.73
C GLU A 138 23.27 -1.00 -21.83
N LEU A 139 24.31 -1.69 -22.31
CA LEU A 139 25.02 -2.70 -21.52
C LEU A 139 25.68 -2.08 -20.28
N THR A 140 26.32 -0.93 -20.42
CA THR A 140 26.99 -0.22 -19.32
C THR A 140 25.97 0.38 -18.34
N MET A 141 24.86 0.93 -18.84
CA MET A 141 23.75 1.43 -17.99
C MET A 141 23.06 0.28 -17.25
N GLY A 142 22.84 -0.85 -17.91
CA GLY A 142 22.29 -2.06 -17.29
C GLY A 142 23.17 -2.60 -16.18
N THR A 143 24.48 -2.66 -16.39
CA THR A 143 25.45 -3.11 -15.37
C THR A 143 25.53 -2.16 -14.19
N ARG A 144 25.61 -0.85 -14.42
CA ARG A 144 25.59 0.17 -13.36
C ARG A 144 24.32 0.09 -12.53
N ARG A 145 23.16 -0.11 -13.17
CA ARG A 145 21.87 -0.26 -12.48
C ARG A 145 21.87 -1.50 -11.58
N LYS A 146 22.34 -2.65 -12.09
CA LYS A 146 22.44 -3.89 -11.28
C LYS A 146 23.32 -3.70 -10.04
N ILE A 147 24.46 -3.01 -10.18
CA ILE A 147 25.34 -2.69 -9.05
C ILE A 147 24.63 -1.79 -8.04
N LEU A 148 23.94 -0.73 -8.50
CA LEU A 148 23.21 0.18 -7.63
C LEU A 148 22.05 -0.52 -6.93
N ASN A 149 21.30 -1.37 -7.63
CA ASN A 149 20.21 -2.16 -7.04
C ASN A 149 20.76 -3.09 -5.95
N HIS A 150 21.83 -3.83 -6.25
CA HIS A 150 22.45 -4.73 -5.28
C HIS A 150 22.94 -3.98 -4.04
N TYR A 151 23.57 -2.82 -4.23
CA TYR A 151 23.97 -1.94 -3.13
C TYR A 151 22.77 -1.47 -2.32
N ALA A 152 21.71 -0.96 -2.97
CA ALA A 152 20.51 -0.49 -2.32
C ALA A 152 19.82 -1.60 -1.50
N ILE A 153 19.67 -2.79 -2.06
CA ILE A 153 19.08 -3.97 -1.40
C ILE A 153 19.85 -4.30 -0.12
N LYS A 154 21.19 -4.42 -0.22
CA LYS A 154 22.05 -4.71 0.95
C LYS A 154 21.94 -3.61 2.01
N LEU A 155 21.97 -2.34 1.59
CA LEU A 155 21.94 -1.20 2.48
C LEU A 155 20.59 -1.14 3.24
N TRP A 156 19.47 -1.25 2.54
CA TRP A 156 18.14 -1.13 3.15
C TRP A 156 17.82 -2.34 4.01
N THR A 157 18.20 -3.55 3.61
CA THR A 157 18.09 -4.75 4.45
C THR A 157 18.89 -4.60 5.76
N LYS A 158 20.10 -4.05 5.68
CA LYS A 158 20.92 -3.77 6.87
C LYS A 158 20.22 -2.76 7.79
N TRP A 159 19.77 -1.63 7.23
CA TRP A 159 19.10 -0.60 8.01
C TRP A 159 17.84 -1.12 8.70
N GLU A 160 17.02 -1.87 7.96
CA GLU A 160 15.79 -2.42 8.52
C GLU A 160 16.07 -3.38 9.67
N LYS A 161 17.05 -4.29 9.51
CA LYS A 161 17.45 -5.18 10.58
C LYS A 161 17.92 -4.42 11.84
N GLU A 162 18.77 -3.39 11.67
CA GLU A 162 19.26 -2.56 12.77
C GLU A 162 18.12 -1.82 13.49
N ILE A 163 17.18 -1.24 12.73
CA ILE A 163 16.06 -0.47 13.29
C ILE A 163 15.06 -1.41 13.97
N VAL A 164 14.61 -2.46 13.30
CA VAL A 164 13.60 -3.40 13.82
C VAL A 164 14.07 -4.09 15.09
N SER A 165 15.36 -4.41 15.22
CA SER A 165 15.90 -5.07 16.41
C SER A 165 15.98 -4.17 17.65
N SER A 166 15.93 -2.85 17.49
CA SER A 166 16.19 -1.88 18.58
C SER A 166 15.04 -0.92 18.88
N THR A 167 14.05 -0.83 18.00
CA THR A 167 13.02 0.22 18.02
C THR A 167 11.63 -0.38 18.02
N PRO A 168 10.66 0.18 18.76
CA PRO A 168 9.26 -0.20 18.61
C PRO A 168 8.82 -0.04 17.15
N THR A 169 8.34 -1.13 16.57
CA THR A 169 8.03 -1.20 15.14
C THR A 169 6.56 -1.51 14.94
N ILE A 170 5.94 -0.78 14.04
CA ILE A 170 4.57 -1.03 13.56
C ILE A 170 4.68 -1.59 12.15
N THR A 171 3.88 -2.62 11.83
CA THR A 171 3.79 -3.18 10.48
C THR A 171 2.34 -3.40 10.05
N VAL A 172 2.12 -3.68 8.77
CA VAL A 172 0.78 -3.66 8.17
C VAL A 172 0.05 -5.01 8.15
N SER A 173 0.69 -6.12 8.52
CA SER A 173 0.05 -7.44 8.54
C SER A 173 0.77 -8.43 9.44
N GLU A 174 0.05 -9.48 9.87
CA GLU A 174 0.63 -10.58 10.63
C GLU A 174 1.65 -11.37 9.82
N THR A 175 1.46 -11.50 8.50
CA THR A 175 2.41 -12.18 7.62
C THR A 175 3.78 -11.48 7.59
N ILE A 176 3.77 -10.14 7.54
CA ILE A 176 5.01 -9.34 7.61
C ILE A 176 5.57 -9.37 9.04
N SER A 177 4.70 -9.30 10.05
CA SER A 177 5.09 -9.41 11.46
C SER A 177 5.87 -10.70 11.74
N ASP A 178 5.39 -11.84 11.23
CA ASP A 178 6.07 -13.13 11.39
C ASP A 178 7.49 -13.11 10.77
N GLU A 179 7.67 -12.46 9.63
CA GLU A 179 9.00 -12.29 9.03
C GLU A 179 9.89 -11.30 9.79
N MET A 180 9.33 -10.19 10.28
CA MET A 180 10.08 -9.21 11.06
C MET A 180 10.56 -9.77 12.40
N ARG A 181 9.80 -10.65 13.06
CA ARG A 181 10.23 -11.33 14.29
C ARG A 181 11.54 -12.10 14.10
N LYS A 182 11.79 -12.63 12.90
CA LYS A 182 13.07 -13.29 12.56
C LYS A 182 14.27 -12.33 12.58
N LEU A 183 14.03 -11.01 12.55
CA LEU A 183 15.08 -9.99 12.69
C LEU A 183 15.44 -9.70 14.15
N GLY A 184 14.76 -10.34 15.13
CA GLY A 184 15.11 -10.28 16.54
C GLY A 184 14.36 -9.21 17.35
N THR A 185 13.22 -8.70 16.88
CA THR A 185 12.41 -7.72 17.63
C THR A 185 11.45 -8.40 18.62
N SER A 186 11.26 -7.77 19.78
CA SER A 186 10.19 -8.07 20.73
C SER A 186 9.11 -7.00 20.83
N LYS A 187 9.35 -5.83 20.23
CA LYS A 187 8.48 -4.65 20.28
C LYS A 187 7.83 -4.41 18.93
N LEU A 188 6.97 -5.35 18.50
CA LEU A 188 6.34 -5.34 17.17
C LEU A 188 4.82 -5.30 17.29
N PHE A 189 4.21 -4.36 16.58
CA PHE A 189 2.77 -4.10 16.58
C PHE A 189 2.22 -4.21 15.17
N VAL A 190 1.07 -4.86 15.03
CA VAL A 190 0.38 -4.94 13.74
C VAL A 190 -0.73 -3.90 13.72
N VAL A 191 -0.70 -3.03 12.71
CA VAL A 191 -1.72 -2.03 12.41
C VAL A 191 -2.03 -2.08 10.92
N PRO A 192 -3.02 -2.86 10.50
CA PRO A 192 -3.36 -3.01 9.08
C PRO A 192 -3.92 -1.72 8.47
N ASN A 193 -3.85 -1.61 7.16
CA ASN A 193 -4.36 -0.45 6.42
C ASN A 193 -5.89 -0.46 6.26
N PHE A 194 -6.61 -0.78 7.33
CA PHE A 194 -8.07 -0.80 7.32
C PHE A 194 -8.66 0.60 7.18
N PRO A 195 -9.87 0.75 6.62
CA PRO A 195 -10.58 2.00 6.62
C PRO A 195 -10.94 2.46 8.04
N LEU A 196 -11.06 3.78 8.23
CA LEU A 196 -11.73 4.37 9.38
C LEU A 196 -13.24 4.19 9.24
N LEU A 197 -13.95 4.07 10.36
CA LEU A 197 -15.41 4.08 10.36
C LEU A 197 -15.98 5.37 9.75
N SER A 198 -15.30 6.49 9.92
CA SER A 198 -15.70 7.76 9.31
C SER A 198 -15.62 7.76 7.78
N GLU A 199 -14.77 6.93 7.19
CA GLU A 199 -14.64 6.81 5.73
C GLU A 199 -15.74 5.96 5.09
N THR A 200 -16.33 5.02 5.85
CA THR A 200 -17.24 4.00 5.31
C THR A 200 -18.57 3.93 6.03
N GLY A 201 -18.72 4.62 7.18
CA GLY A 201 -19.86 4.52 8.08
C GLY A 201 -21.22 4.85 7.45
N TYR A 202 -21.22 5.69 6.41
CA TYR A 202 -22.42 6.08 5.68
C TYR A 202 -22.95 4.99 4.73
N ILE A 203 -22.15 3.97 4.39
CA ILE A 203 -22.58 2.86 3.52
C ILE A 203 -23.52 1.96 4.32
N ALA A 204 -24.77 1.91 3.91
CA ALA A 204 -25.81 1.17 4.63
C ALA A 204 -25.66 -0.36 4.54
N GLY A 205 -24.98 -0.86 3.51
CA GLY A 205 -24.74 -2.28 3.28
C GLY A 205 -24.97 -2.69 1.83
N PRO A 206 -24.78 -3.97 1.51
CA PRO A 206 -24.92 -4.47 0.16
C PRO A 206 -26.38 -4.38 -0.32
N LYS A 207 -26.53 -4.01 -1.59
CA LYS A 207 -27.83 -4.07 -2.31
C LYS A 207 -27.86 -5.30 -3.19
N TYR A 208 -29.03 -5.89 -3.40
CA TYR A 208 -29.18 -6.98 -4.36
C TYR A 208 -29.01 -6.45 -5.79
N HIS A 209 -28.26 -7.19 -6.61
CA HIS A 209 -28.06 -6.90 -8.04
C HIS A 209 -28.57 -8.08 -8.85
N PRO A 210 -29.41 -7.86 -9.87
CA PRO A 210 -29.96 -8.94 -10.70
C PRO A 210 -28.95 -9.51 -11.72
N THR A 211 -27.79 -8.92 -11.85
CA THR A 211 -26.69 -9.35 -12.72
C THR A 211 -25.37 -9.22 -12.00
N LEU A 212 -24.40 -10.02 -12.37
CA LEU A 212 -23.05 -9.95 -11.81
C LEU A 212 -22.32 -8.72 -12.34
N SER A 213 -21.78 -7.94 -11.44
CA SER A 213 -20.91 -6.81 -11.77
C SER A 213 -19.67 -6.81 -10.89
N SER A 214 -18.52 -6.67 -11.52
CA SER A 214 -17.21 -6.71 -10.87
C SER A 214 -16.54 -5.34 -10.89
N VAL A 215 -15.68 -5.06 -9.90
CA VAL A 215 -14.85 -3.86 -9.87
C VAL A 215 -13.41 -4.19 -9.52
N TYR A 216 -12.48 -3.51 -10.19
CA TYR A 216 -11.09 -3.36 -9.77
C TYR A 216 -10.80 -1.91 -9.46
N ALA A 217 -10.23 -1.62 -8.30
CA ALA A 217 -9.77 -0.27 -7.94
C ALA A 217 -8.27 -0.31 -7.61
N GLY A 218 -7.48 0.41 -8.41
CA GLY A 218 -6.03 0.42 -8.21
C GLY A 218 -5.28 1.12 -9.33
N SER A 219 -3.95 1.13 -9.22
CA SER A 219 -3.08 1.61 -10.29
C SER A 219 -3.09 0.67 -11.49
N ASP A 220 -2.64 1.17 -12.64
CA ASP A 220 -2.52 0.42 -13.89
C ASP A 220 -1.63 -0.82 -13.72
N GLY A 221 -2.24 -1.98 -13.68
CA GLY A 221 -1.57 -3.28 -13.55
C GLY A 221 -1.04 -3.84 -14.87
N LEU A 222 -1.22 -3.13 -15.99
CA LEU A 222 -0.60 -3.47 -17.28
C LEU A 222 0.83 -2.96 -17.35
N ASN A 223 1.22 -2.03 -16.49
CA ASN A 223 2.60 -1.54 -16.38
C ASN A 223 3.48 -2.49 -15.53
N ILE A 224 3.66 -3.71 -16.04
CA ILE A 224 4.45 -4.76 -15.38
C ILE A 224 5.94 -4.40 -15.24
N ASP A 225 6.45 -3.53 -16.06
CA ASP A 225 7.84 -3.10 -16.01
C ASP A 225 8.13 -2.26 -14.75
N SER A 226 7.16 -1.46 -14.31
CA SER A 226 7.27 -0.66 -13.08
C SER A 226 6.77 -1.41 -11.84
N TYR A 227 5.79 -2.30 -12.01
CA TYR A 227 5.14 -3.02 -10.91
C TYR A 227 4.96 -4.51 -11.22
N PRO A 228 6.07 -5.30 -11.30
CA PRO A 228 6.01 -6.70 -11.72
C PRO A 228 5.10 -7.57 -10.83
N HIS A 229 5.01 -7.24 -9.56
CA HIS A 229 4.12 -7.91 -8.59
C HIS A 229 2.62 -7.55 -8.73
N ARG A 230 2.27 -6.60 -9.59
CA ARG A 230 0.88 -6.22 -9.86
C ARG A 230 0.44 -6.61 -11.28
N ASN A 231 1.06 -7.64 -11.82
CA ASN A 231 0.79 -8.13 -13.18
C ASN A 231 -0.67 -8.61 -13.29
N MET A 232 -1.42 -7.98 -14.20
CA MET A 232 -2.81 -8.28 -14.52
C MET A 232 -3.00 -8.54 -16.02
N THR A 233 -1.95 -8.96 -16.72
CA THR A 233 -2.04 -9.22 -18.16
C THR A 233 -3.12 -10.26 -18.46
N GLY A 234 -4.04 -9.92 -19.37
CA GLY A 234 -5.18 -10.75 -19.75
C GLY A 234 -6.40 -10.67 -18.82
N PHE A 235 -6.36 -9.88 -17.73
CA PHE A 235 -7.49 -9.78 -16.81
C PHE A 235 -8.74 -9.15 -17.45
N THR A 236 -8.59 -8.07 -18.21
CA THR A 236 -9.71 -7.43 -18.91
C THR A 236 -10.31 -8.31 -19.99
N ASP A 237 -9.45 -9.10 -20.65
CA ASP A 237 -9.86 -9.99 -21.74
C ASP A 237 -10.81 -11.09 -21.27
N LEU A 238 -10.74 -11.47 -19.97
CA LEU A 238 -11.67 -12.43 -19.38
C LEU A 238 -13.13 -11.99 -19.52
N PHE A 239 -13.39 -10.69 -19.32
CA PHE A 239 -14.73 -10.12 -19.40
C PHE A 239 -15.19 -9.92 -20.85
N GLU A 240 -14.26 -9.68 -21.77
CA GLU A 240 -14.58 -9.56 -23.20
C GLU A 240 -14.98 -10.90 -23.82
N TYR A 241 -14.34 -12.00 -23.41
CA TYR A 241 -14.49 -13.30 -24.05
C TYR A 241 -15.35 -14.30 -23.26
N ASN A 242 -15.83 -13.95 -22.06
CA ASN A 242 -16.68 -14.82 -21.24
C ASN A 242 -17.95 -14.10 -20.77
N GLU A 243 -19.01 -14.86 -20.52
CA GLU A 243 -20.28 -14.35 -20.00
C GLU A 243 -20.27 -14.29 -18.46
N ILE A 244 -19.33 -13.50 -17.89
CA ILE A 244 -19.10 -13.34 -16.45
C ILE A 244 -19.52 -11.96 -15.93
N GLY A 245 -20.53 -11.36 -16.55
CA GLY A 245 -21.01 -10.02 -16.21
C GLY A 245 -20.14 -8.89 -16.75
N THR A 246 -20.08 -7.77 -16.02
CA THR A 246 -19.33 -6.58 -16.43
C THR A 246 -18.20 -6.26 -15.45
N LEU A 247 -17.17 -5.56 -15.92
CA LEU A 247 -16.05 -5.07 -15.11
C LEU A 247 -15.97 -3.55 -15.16
N THR A 248 -15.87 -2.92 -14.00
CA THR A 248 -15.52 -1.49 -13.88
C THR A 248 -14.12 -1.35 -13.31
N ILE A 249 -13.30 -0.51 -13.92
CA ILE A 249 -11.92 -0.23 -13.51
C ILE A 249 -11.81 1.20 -13.02
N LEU A 250 -11.37 1.35 -11.76
CA LEU A 250 -11.11 2.62 -11.11
C LEU A 250 -9.60 2.81 -10.94
N GLY A 251 -9.09 3.99 -11.26
CA GLY A 251 -7.68 4.35 -11.02
C GLY A 251 -6.86 4.55 -12.29
N TRP A 252 -7.31 4.07 -13.43
CA TRP A 252 -6.70 4.45 -14.71
C TRP A 252 -7.76 4.71 -15.79
N LYS A 253 -7.36 5.29 -16.92
CA LYS A 253 -8.20 5.58 -18.08
C LYS A 253 -7.79 4.73 -19.26
N ASN A 254 -8.78 4.18 -19.96
CA ASN A 254 -8.64 3.51 -21.24
C ASN A 254 -9.97 3.62 -22.00
N ASN A 255 -10.03 3.12 -23.24
CA ASN A 255 -11.27 3.02 -23.98
C ASN A 255 -12.18 1.96 -23.32
N SER A 256 -13.41 2.35 -23.04
CA SER A 256 -14.43 1.45 -22.51
C SER A 256 -15.11 0.67 -23.63
N THR A 257 -15.55 -0.55 -23.30
CA THR A 257 -16.41 -1.39 -24.12
C THR A 257 -17.75 -1.59 -23.41
N ASP A 258 -18.63 -2.40 -23.93
CA ASP A 258 -19.89 -2.79 -23.27
C ASP A 258 -19.63 -3.64 -22.02
N LYS A 259 -18.56 -4.44 -22.02
CA LYS A 259 -18.20 -5.36 -20.93
C LYS A 259 -17.22 -4.75 -19.92
N VAL A 260 -16.30 -3.87 -20.35
CA VAL A 260 -15.24 -3.28 -19.50
C VAL A 260 -15.31 -1.75 -19.52
N ARG A 261 -15.53 -1.13 -18.36
CA ARG A 261 -15.69 0.31 -18.22
C ARG A 261 -14.53 0.91 -17.41
N TYR A 262 -13.92 2.00 -17.91
CA TYR A 262 -12.83 2.69 -17.23
C TYR A 262 -13.32 4.07 -16.75
N LYS A 263 -13.27 4.30 -15.43
CA LYS A 263 -13.73 5.56 -14.81
C LYS A 263 -12.59 6.50 -14.37
N GLY A 264 -11.33 6.06 -14.51
CA GLY A 264 -10.19 6.87 -14.09
C GLY A 264 -10.10 7.07 -12.58
N TYR A 265 -9.41 8.13 -12.15
CA TYR A 265 -9.29 8.49 -10.76
C TYR A 265 -10.57 9.15 -10.25
N LEU A 266 -11.04 8.67 -9.10
CA LEU A 266 -12.17 9.20 -8.35
C LEU A 266 -11.69 9.76 -7.01
N SER A 267 -12.45 10.69 -6.44
CA SER A 267 -12.26 11.07 -5.05
C SER A 267 -12.45 9.85 -4.14
N ARG A 268 -11.99 9.91 -2.90
CA ARG A 268 -12.14 8.77 -1.99
C ARG A 268 -13.61 8.43 -1.73
N GLN A 269 -14.46 9.44 -1.58
CA GLN A 269 -15.91 9.27 -1.41
C GLN A 269 -16.54 8.64 -2.67
N ASP A 270 -16.31 9.23 -3.85
CA ASP A 270 -16.86 8.74 -5.12
C ASP A 270 -16.39 7.31 -5.43
N MET A 271 -15.16 6.96 -5.01
CA MET A 271 -14.63 5.60 -5.16
C MET A 271 -15.43 4.59 -4.33
N PHE A 272 -15.74 4.90 -3.06
CA PHE A 272 -16.56 4.03 -2.23
C PHE A 272 -17.99 3.92 -2.75
N ASP A 273 -18.58 5.05 -3.18
CA ASP A 273 -19.92 5.10 -3.75
C ASP A 273 -19.99 4.25 -5.03
N GLU A 274 -19.01 4.37 -5.90
CA GLU A 274 -18.92 3.56 -7.11
C GLU A 274 -18.74 2.07 -6.79
N MET A 275 -17.80 1.71 -5.90
CA MET A 275 -17.59 0.32 -5.51
C MET A 275 -18.86 -0.31 -4.98
N SER A 276 -19.68 0.42 -4.21
CA SER A 276 -20.93 -0.08 -3.64
C SER A 276 -22.01 -0.46 -4.67
N GLN A 277 -21.86 -0.04 -5.92
CA GLN A 277 -22.76 -0.39 -7.02
C GLN A 277 -22.45 -1.73 -7.68
N HIS A 278 -21.42 -2.45 -7.19
CA HIS A 278 -20.98 -3.72 -7.75
C HIS A 278 -21.28 -4.91 -6.83
N SER A 279 -21.09 -6.12 -7.36
CA SER A 279 -21.29 -7.36 -6.61
C SER A 279 -19.97 -7.92 -6.07
N VAL A 280 -18.89 -7.80 -6.86
CA VAL A 280 -17.60 -8.43 -6.59
C VAL A 280 -16.47 -7.41 -6.74
N GLY A 281 -15.56 -7.38 -5.78
CA GLY A 281 -14.28 -6.66 -5.86
C GLY A 281 -13.13 -7.64 -6.09
N ILE A 282 -12.42 -7.49 -7.19
CA ILE A 282 -11.38 -8.45 -7.58
C ILE A 282 -9.99 -7.87 -7.37
N LEU A 283 -9.09 -8.64 -6.76
CA LEU A 283 -7.66 -8.40 -6.73
C LEU A 283 -6.96 -9.41 -7.66
N PRO A 284 -6.81 -9.10 -8.97
CA PRO A 284 -6.52 -10.07 -10.02
C PRO A 284 -5.02 -10.23 -10.29
N TRP A 285 -4.15 -9.98 -9.30
CA TRP A 285 -2.72 -10.05 -9.49
C TRP A 285 -2.26 -11.48 -9.77
N ARG A 286 -1.54 -11.69 -10.86
CA ARG A 286 -0.90 -12.97 -11.15
C ARG A 286 0.11 -13.30 -10.07
N ARG A 287 0.22 -14.59 -9.72
CA ARG A 287 1.08 -15.07 -8.64
C ARG A 287 2.50 -14.50 -8.71
N HIS A 288 2.98 -13.97 -7.58
CA HIS A 288 4.30 -13.38 -7.45
C HIS A 288 4.84 -13.57 -6.03
N TRP A 289 6.15 -13.80 -5.87
CA TRP A 289 6.78 -14.03 -4.56
C TRP A 289 6.59 -12.85 -3.59
N ALA A 290 6.59 -11.61 -4.11
CA ALA A 290 6.45 -10.41 -3.30
C ALA A 290 5.07 -10.29 -2.62
N HIS A 291 4.07 -11.06 -3.05
CA HIS A 291 2.74 -11.02 -2.44
C HIS A 291 2.71 -11.47 -0.97
N SER A 292 3.71 -12.25 -0.55
CA SER A 292 3.88 -12.61 0.87
C SER A 292 4.24 -11.41 1.76
N PHE A 293 4.71 -10.31 1.16
CA PHE A 293 5.23 -9.12 1.85
C PHE A 293 4.42 -7.85 1.56
N VAL A 294 3.24 -7.97 0.99
CA VAL A 294 2.33 -6.84 0.74
C VAL A 294 1.02 -7.02 1.48
N ASN A 295 0.42 -5.90 1.86
CA ASN A 295 -0.93 -5.86 2.41
C ASN A 295 -1.75 -4.79 1.68
N PRO A 296 -2.39 -5.14 0.55
CA PRO A 296 -3.13 -4.17 -0.27
C PRO A 296 -4.39 -3.68 0.45
N ASN A 297 -4.70 -2.38 0.30
CA ASN A 297 -5.84 -1.74 0.95
C ASN A 297 -7.18 -2.17 0.31
N LYS A 298 -7.18 -2.44 -1.00
CA LYS A 298 -8.41 -2.60 -1.79
C LYS A 298 -9.36 -3.70 -1.32
N PRO A 299 -8.91 -4.91 -0.94
CA PRO A 299 -9.80 -5.93 -0.41
C PRO A 299 -10.60 -5.46 0.83
N TYR A 300 -9.97 -4.64 1.68
CA TYR A 300 -10.62 -4.09 2.88
C TYR A 300 -11.59 -2.96 2.55
N GLU A 301 -11.29 -2.17 1.52
CA GLU A 301 -12.22 -1.17 1.00
C GLU A 301 -13.41 -1.81 0.29
N TYR A 302 -13.19 -2.89 -0.48
CA TYR A 302 -14.25 -3.66 -1.13
C TYR A 302 -15.27 -4.20 -0.14
N ILE A 303 -14.81 -4.90 0.88
CA ILE A 303 -15.72 -5.53 1.85
C ILE A 303 -16.54 -4.47 2.62
N HIS A 304 -15.98 -3.28 2.86
CA HIS A 304 -16.69 -2.14 3.45
C HIS A 304 -17.66 -1.45 2.49
N SER A 305 -17.47 -1.61 1.19
CA SER A 305 -18.42 -1.16 0.16
C SER A 305 -19.58 -2.14 -0.03
N GLY A 306 -19.62 -3.23 0.73
CA GLY A 306 -20.67 -4.25 0.63
C GLY A 306 -20.52 -5.15 -0.60
N ILE A 307 -19.31 -5.30 -1.15
CA ILE A 307 -19.01 -6.19 -2.27
C ILE A 307 -18.18 -7.38 -1.81
N PHE A 308 -18.34 -8.53 -2.46
CA PHE A 308 -17.61 -9.74 -2.11
C PHE A 308 -16.20 -9.70 -2.67
N VAL A 309 -15.22 -10.09 -1.87
CA VAL A 309 -13.81 -10.04 -2.26
C VAL A 309 -13.39 -11.34 -2.94
N MET A 310 -12.77 -11.21 -4.11
CA MET A 310 -12.07 -12.32 -4.77
C MET A 310 -10.58 -11.92 -4.96
N CYS A 311 -9.67 -12.76 -4.51
CA CYS A 311 -8.24 -12.45 -4.59
C CYS A 311 -7.38 -13.65 -5.00
N SER A 312 -6.23 -13.35 -5.61
CA SER A 312 -5.21 -14.36 -5.92
C SER A 312 -4.72 -15.06 -4.64
N SER A 313 -4.55 -16.37 -4.71
CA SER A 313 -4.06 -17.24 -3.63
C SER A 313 -2.69 -16.84 -3.08
N SER A 314 -1.92 -16.09 -3.84
CA SER A 314 -0.60 -15.62 -3.42
C SER A 314 -0.64 -14.46 -2.41
N VAL A 315 -1.77 -13.74 -2.24
CA VAL A 315 -1.87 -12.59 -1.34
C VAL A 315 -2.30 -13.03 0.06
N GLN A 316 -1.38 -13.69 0.75
CA GLN A 316 -1.64 -14.36 2.03
C GLN A 316 -2.11 -13.41 3.15
N SER A 317 -1.68 -12.15 3.15
CA SER A 317 -2.13 -11.16 4.14
C SER A 317 -3.64 -10.93 4.10
N VAL A 318 -4.22 -10.89 2.89
CA VAL A 318 -5.67 -10.72 2.67
C VAL A 318 -6.41 -11.99 3.08
N ILE A 319 -5.95 -13.17 2.62
CA ILE A 319 -6.58 -14.44 2.90
C ILE A 319 -6.62 -14.70 4.40
N ARG A 320 -5.50 -14.52 5.10
CA ARG A 320 -5.41 -14.71 6.56
C ARG A 320 -6.33 -13.74 7.33
N THR A 321 -6.53 -12.53 6.81
CA THR A 321 -7.37 -11.51 7.44
C THR A 321 -8.86 -11.73 7.18
N LEU A 322 -9.24 -12.03 5.94
CA LEU A 322 -10.65 -12.16 5.55
C LEU A 322 -11.21 -13.57 5.73
N GLN A 323 -10.37 -14.60 5.76
CA GLN A 323 -10.77 -15.99 5.97
C GLN A 323 -11.91 -16.41 5.01
N ASP A 324 -13.03 -16.91 5.54
CA ASP A 324 -14.19 -17.35 4.76
C ASP A 324 -15.00 -16.20 4.13
N HIS A 325 -14.60 -14.95 4.39
CA HIS A 325 -15.24 -13.74 3.87
C HIS A 325 -14.66 -13.26 2.53
N CYS A 326 -13.82 -14.06 1.90
CA CYS A 326 -13.34 -13.86 0.53
C CYS A 326 -13.30 -15.19 -0.23
N SER A 327 -13.26 -15.10 -1.56
CA SER A 327 -12.97 -16.25 -2.43
C SER A 327 -11.55 -16.14 -2.97
N VAL A 328 -10.89 -17.28 -3.08
CA VAL A 328 -9.49 -17.37 -3.50
C VAL A 328 -9.41 -18.10 -4.84
N PHE A 329 -8.57 -17.63 -5.75
CA PHE A 329 -8.31 -18.27 -7.03
C PHE A 329 -6.80 -18.40 -7.29
N GLU A 330 -6.39 -19.49 -7.93
CA GLU A 330 -5.00 -19.76 -8.29
C GLU A 330 -4.61 -19.09 -9.60
N ASP A 331 -5.54 -19.08 -10.57
CA ASP A 331 -5.37 -18.55 -11.92
C ASP A 331 -6.67 -17.94 -12.45
N TYR A 332 -6.63 -17.45 -13.67
CA TYR A 332 -7.78 -16.81 -14.29
C TYR A 332 -8.87 -17.80 -14.74
N ASP A 333 -8.52 -19.06 -15.02
CA ASP A 333 -9.52 -20.08 -15.36
C ASP A 333 -10.39 -20.40 -14.15
N GLN A 334 -9.76 -20.50 -12.97
CA GLN A 334 -10.49 -20.66 -11.72
C GLN A 334 -11.30 -19.41 -11.37
N LEU A 335 -10.77 -18.20 -11.61
CA LEU A 335 -11.52 -16.96 -11.43
C LEU A 335 -12.78 -16.94 -12.31
N VAL A 336 -12.67 -17.28 -13.60
CA VAL A 336 -13.81 -17.35 -14.53
C VAL A 336 -14.83 -18.37 -14.05
N SER A 337 -14.39 -19.56 -13.65
CA SER A 337 -15.27 -20.62 -13.12
C SER A 337 -16.05 -20.16 -11.89
N GLN A 338 -15.40 -19.44 -10.97
CA GLN A 338 -16.06 -18.89 -9.78
C GLN A 338 -17.04 -17.77 -10.13
N LEU A 339 -16.71 -16.89 -11.08
CA LEU A 339 -17.61 -15.82 -11.53
C LEU A 339 -18.84 -16.39 -12.23
N LEU A 340 -18.69 -17.39 -13.10
CA LEU A 340 -19.81 -18.12 -13.72
C LEU A 340 -20.70 -18.80 -12.67
N TYR A 341 -20.10 -19.40 -11.65
CA TYR A 341 -20.86 -19.98 -10.55
C TYR A 341 -21.71 -18.91 -9.82
N PHE A 342 -21.13 -17.75 -9.53
CA PHE A 342 -21.87 -16.67 -8.87
C PHE A 342 -22.91 -16.00 -9.78
N GLU A 343 -22.68 -15.93 -11.09
CA GLU A 343 -23.70 -15.44 -12.05
C GLU A 343 -24.95 -16.34 -12.00
N GLY A 344 -24.78 -17.67 -11.87
CA GLY A 344 -25.87 -18.62 -11.69
C GLY A 344 -26.47 -18.66 -10.27
N HIS A 345 -25.84 -17.98 -9.28
CA HIS A 345 -26.23 -18.06 -7.87
C HIS A 345 -26.17 -16.68 -7.17
N LEU A 346 -26.83 -15.68 -7.74
CA LEU A 346 -26.81 -14.29 -7.26
C LEU A 346 -27.35 -14.12 -5.84
N GLU A 347 -28.34 -14.90 -5.43
CA GLU A 347 -28.86 -14.87 -4.06
C GLU A 347 -27.80 -15.35 -3.04
N LEU A 348 -27.07 -16.41 -3.38
CA LEU A 348 -25.98 -16.89 -2.54
C LEU A 348 -24.86 -15.84 -2.43
N LEU A 349 -24.51 -15.21 -3.56
CA LEU A 349 -23.53 -14.11 -3.56
C LEU A 349 -23.99 -12.96 -2.69
N PHE A 350 -25.27 -12.57 -2.79
CA PHE A 350 -25.84 -11.52 -1.95
C PHE A 350 -25.76 -11.85 -0.46
N LYS A 351 -26.09 -13.08 -0.07
CA LYS A 351 -25.95 -13.56 1.31
C LYS A 351 -24.49 -13.45 1.80
N LYS A 352 -23.54 -13.94 0.99
CA LYS A 352 -22.10 -13.84 1.30
C LYS A 352 -21.65 -12.39 1.46
N ARG A 353 -22.11 -11.47 0.62
CA ARG A 353 -21.85 -10.03 0.72
C ARG A 353 -22.35 -9.45 2.05
N GLN A 354 -23.56 -9.83 2.47
CA GLN A 354 -24.13 -9.39 3.76
C GLN A 354 -23.32 -9.90 4.97
N GLU A 355 -22.90 -11.17 4.93
CA GLU A 355 -22.09 -11.78 5.98
C GLU A 355 -20.71 -11.10 6.06
N SER A 356 -20.05 -10.94 4.91
CA SER A 356 -18.73 -10.29 4.82
C SER A 356 -18.77 -8.82 5.24
N PHE A 357 -19.82 -8.09 4.86
CA PHE A 357 -19.99 -6.70 5.28
C PHE A 357 -20.15 -6.57 6.80
N ARG A 358 -20.97 -7.43 7.43
CA ARG A 358 -21.12 -7.45 8.91
C ARG A 358 -19.80 -7.79 9.59
N PHE A 359 -19.06 -8.77 9.06
CA PHE A 359 -17.74 -9.10 9.55
C PHE A 359 -16.76 -7.91 9.46
N ALA A 360 -16.75 -7.21 8.31
CA ALA A 360 -15.89 -6.04 8.10
C ALA A 360 -16.19 -4.93 9.13
N ARG A 361 -17.45 -4.59 9.30
CA ARG A 361 -17.89 -3.58 10.29
C ARG A 361 -17.49 -3.91 11.71
N ALA A 362 -17.48 -5.19 12.06
CA ALA A 362 -17.08 -5.64 13.38
C ALA A 362 -15.56 -5.80 13.55
N ASN A 363 -14.79 -6.12 12.48
CA ASN A 363 -13.43 -6.59 12.63
C ASN A 363 -12.37 -5.84 11.79
N ILE A 364 -12.73 -5.30 10.63
CA ILE A 364 -11.79 -4.73 9.65
C ILE A 364 -11.82 -3.19 9.72
N ILE A 365 -11.65 -2.62 10.90
CA ILE A 365 -11.67 -1.19 11.15
C ILE A 365 -10.38 -0.72 11.82
N TRP A 366 -9.90 0.45 11.42
CA TRP A 366 -8.68 1.06 11.96
C TRP A 366 -8.74 1.27 13.46
N GLU A 367 -9.89 1.68 13.98
CA GLU A 367 -10.12 2.00 15.39
C GLU A 367 -9.80 0.84 16.34
N LYS A 368 -9.90 -0.41 15.89
CA LYS A 368 -9.50 -1.58 16.69
C LYS A 368 -7.99 -1.67 16.95
N TYR A 369 -7.20 -1.02 16.10
CA TYR A 369 -5.74 -1.09 16.13
C TYR A 369 -5.10 0.20 16.66
N GLU A 370 -5.88 1.24 16.96
CA GLU A 370 -5.38 2.51 17.52
C GLU A 370 -4.56 2.29 18.79
N LYS A 371 -4.97 1.34 19.65
CA LYS A 371 -4.24 0.97 20.87
C LYS A 371 -2.81 0.50 20.58
N ASN A 372 -2.56 -0.18 19.48
CA ASN A 372 -1.23 -0.68 19.12
C ASN A 372 -0.29 0.48 18.77
N ILE A 373 -0.80 1.54 18.12
CA ILE A 373 -0.02 2.76 17.85
C ILE A 373 0.36 3.47 19.16
N LEU A 374 -0.62 3.62 20.06
CA LEU A 374 -0.39 4.28 21.36
C LEU A 374 0.56 3.49 22.25
N GLU A 375 0.50 2.16 22.20
CA GLU A 375 1.42 1.30 22.93
C GLU A 375 2.84 1.39 22.36
N ALA A 376 2.98 1.45 21.05
CA ALA A 376 4.28 1.69 20.42
C ALA A 376 4.90 3.01 20.89
N TYR A 377 4.11 4.07 21.05
CA TYR A 377 4.59 5.35 21.61
C TYR A 377 5.03 5.24 23.07
N ARG A 378 4.39 4.39 23.88
CA ARG A 378 4.77 4.21 25.30
C ARG A 378 6.08 3.46 25.50
N LEU A 379 6.49 2.68 24.50
CA LEU A 379 7.69 1.83 24.57
C LEU A 379 8.95 2.50 24.01
N THR A 380 8.84 3.74 23.52
CA THR A 380 9.99 4.57 23.12
C THR A 380 10.55 5.31 24.33
#